data_f4956db6b128215bfaf40df4718a8f83
#
_entry.id   f4956db6b128215bfaf40df4718a8f83
#
_cell.length_a   1.000
_cell.length_b   1.000
_cell.length_c   1.000
_cell.angle_alpha   90.00
_cell.angle_beta   90.00
_cell.angle_gamma   90.00
#
_symmetry.space_group_name_H-M   'P 1'
#
loop_
_entity.id
_entity.type
_entity.pdbx_description
1 polymer ?
#
loop_
_entity_poly.entity_id
_entity_poly.type
_entity_poly.pdbx_seq_one_letter_code
_entity_poly.pdbx_strand_id
1 'polypeptide(L)'
;MGKNKSQLVVAAIENGTVIDHIPAEKTYQVVNLLQLEKMDTPVTIGYNLPSKKIGKKGIIKVANKYFTDEEINRLSVVAPNIGLSIIKDYEIVEKKTVETPDTLKGIVKCNNPKCITNNEPMQTLFHTVDKVLGIVRCHYCDKEQQLGKVELCK
;
A
#
# COMPACT_ATOMS: atom_id res chain seq x y z
N MET A 1 25.08 -10.63 -11.64
CA MET A 1 24.82 -12.01 -11.49
C MET A 1 23.48 -12.27 -10.80
N GLY A 2 22.76 -13.22 -11.29
CA GLY A 2 21.51 -13.58 -10.68
C GLY A 2 21.67 -14.11 -9.27
N LYS A 3 20.63 -14.03 -8.49
CA LYS A 3 20.63 -14.63 -7.18
C LYS A 3 20.75 -16.13 -7.27
N ASN A 4 21.47 -16.71 -6.33
CA ASN A 4 21.45 -18.13 -6.13
C ASN A 4 20.02 -18.55 -5.75
N LYS A 5 19.50 -19.62 -6.36
CA LYS A 5 18.14 -20.09 -6.08
C LYS A 5 17.93 -20.42 -4.61
N SER A 6 18.98 -20.88 -3.91
CA SER A 6 18.87 -21.19 -2.49
C SER A 6 18.58 -19.97 -1.63
N GLN A 7 18.73 -18.76 -2.17
CA GLN A 7 18.44 -17.52 -1.46
C GLN A 7 17.01 -17.02 -1.68
N LEU A 8 16.25 -17.68 -2.56
CA LEU A 8 14.86 -17.31 -2.80
C LEU A 8 13.98 -17.92 -1.72
N VAL A 9 13.52 -17.09 -0.81
CA VAL A 9 12.65 -17.51 0.28
C VAL A 9 11.21 -17.67 -0.19
N VAL A 10 10.81 -16.89 -1.20
CA VAL A 10 9.46 -16.88 -1.73
C VAL A 10 9.50 -17.22 -3.22
N ALA A 11 8.64 -18.13 -3.67
CA ALA A 11 8.62 -18.60 -5.05
C ALA A 11 8.31 -17.47 -6.04
N ALA A 12 8.88 -17.56 -7.24
CA ALA A 12 8.59 -16.62 -8.33
C ALA A 12 7.19 -16.85 -8.88
N ILE A 13 6.58 -15.80 -9.41
CA ILE A 13 5.28 -15.89 -10.11
C ILE A 13 5.49 -15.62 -11.59
N GLU A 14 4.65 -16.24 -12.42
CA GLU A 14 4.71 -16.07 -13.86
C GLU A 14 4.18 -14.70 -14.27
N ASN A 15 3.01 -14.33 -13.80
CA ASN A 15 2.35 -13.07 -14.09
C ASN A 15 1.72 -12.54 -12.81
N GLY A 16 1.71 -11.23 -12.64
CA GLY A 16 1.03 -10.61 -11.53
C GLY A 16 1.82 -9.46 -10.94
N THR A 17 1.62 -9.21 -9.66
CA THR A 17 2.23 -8.11 -8.94
C THR A 17 3.00 -8.61 -7.73
N VAL A 18 4.20 -8.07 -7.54
CA VAL A 18 4.99 -8.28 -6.32
C VAL A 18 5.00 -6.97 -5.54
N ILE A 19 4.60 -7.05 -4.28
CA ILE A 19 4.65 -5.91 -3.35
C ILE A 19 5.76 -6.22 -2.36
N ASP A 20 6.84 -5.44 -2.42
CA ASP A 20 8.03 -5.70 -1.61
C ASP A 20 8.36 -4.49 -0.73
N HIS A 21 9.28 -4.70 0.20
CA HIS A 21 9.73 -3.68 1.16
C HIS A 21 8.60 -3.16 2.05
N ILE A 22 7.63 -4.01 2.35
CA ILE A 22 6.55 -3.68 3.28
C ILE A 22 7.13 -3.77 4.70
N PRO A 23 6.99 -2.72 5.52
CA PRO A 23 7.38 -2.87 6.93
C PRO A 23 6.67 -4.09 7.53
N ALA A 24 7.42 -4.94 8.22
CA ALA A 24 6.86 -6.24 8.66
C ALA A 24 5.56 -6.07 9.45
N GLU A 25 5.49 -5.07 10.33
CA GLU A 25 4.32 -4.83 11.17
C GLU A 25 3.09 -4.36 10.37
N LYS A 26 3.28 -3.98 9.11
CA LYS A 26 2.17 -3.51 8.25
C LYS A 26 1.74 -4.55 7.23
N THR A 27 2.39 -5.70 7.19
CA THR A 27 2.12 -6.72 6.16
C THR A 27 0.65 -7.13 6.12
N TYR A 28 0.06 -7.44 7.28
CA TYR A 28 -1.34 -7.88 7.31
C TYR A 28 -2.33 -6.74 7.09
N GLN A 29 -1.95 -5.51 7.39
CA GLN A 29 -2.77 -4.35 7.02
C GLN A 29 -2.88 -4.23 5.50
N VAL A 30 -1.78 -4.48 4.79
CA VAL A 30 -1.78 -4.47 3.32
C VAL A 30 -2.67 -5.59 2.78
N VAL A 31 -2.56 -6.79 3.36
CA VAL A 31 -3.41 -7.92 2.96
C VAL A 31 -4.89 -7.56 3.11
N ASN A 32 -5.25 -6.99 4.24
CA ASN A 32 -6.65 -6.60 4.50
C ASN A 32 -7.11 -5.48 3.58
N LEU A 33 -6.27 -4.48 3.37
CA LEU A 33 -6.59 -3.34 2.53
C LEU A 33 -6.91 -3.77 1.10
N LEU A 34 -6.11 -4.67 0.55
CA LEU A 34 -6.26 -5.16 -0.82
C LEU A 34 -7.24 -6.33 -0.91
N GLN A 35 -7.81 -6.76 0.21
CA GLN A 35 -8.78 -7.86 0.28
C GLN A 35 -8.24 -9.15 -0.35
N LEU A 36 -6.97 -9.44 -0.09
CA LEU A 36 -6.29 -10.57 -0.71
C LEU A 36 -6.90 -11.91 -0.30
N GLU A 37 -7.47 -11.99 0.89
CA GLU A 37 -8.13 -13.21 1.37
C GLU A 37 -9.38 -13.57 0.58
N LYS A 38 -9.90 -12.64 -0.22
CA LYS A 38 -11.08 -12.87 -1.07
C LYS A 38 -10.73 -13.22 -2.50
N MET A 39 -9.45 -13.27 -2.83
CA MET A 39 -9.02 -13.55 -4.20
C MET A 39 -8.93 -15.05 -4.47
N ASP A 40 -9.30 -15.44 -5.70
CA ASP A 40 -9.20 -16.83 -6.14
C ASP A 40 -7.82 -17.20 -6.67
N THR A 41 -6.97 -16.21 -6.94
CA THR A 41 -5.65 -16.45 -7.49
C THR A 41 -4.65 -16.79 -6.38
N PRO A 42 -3.56 -17.50 -6.71
CA PRO A 42 -2.54 -17.77 -5.72
C PRO A 42 -1.93 -16.49 -5.16
N VAL A 43 -1.86 -16.41 -3.83
CA VAL A 43 -1.25 -15.30 -3.11
C VAL A 43 -0.18 -15.88 -2.21
N THR A 44 1.02 -15.34 -2.29
CA THR A 44 2.12 -15.77 -1.43
C THR A 44 2.51 -14.61 -0.54
N ILE A 45 2.59 -14.86 0.77
CA ILE A 45 2.92 -13.83 1.75
C ILE A 45 4.17 -14.28 2.50
N GLY A 46 5.24 -13.47 2.39
CA GLY A 46 6.41 -13.65 3.22
C GLY A 46 6.34 -12.62 4.35
N TYR A 47 6.49 -13.08 5.57
CA TYR A 47 6.36 -12.23 6.74
C TYR A 47 7.65 -12.25 7.56
N ASN A 48 8.04 -11.09 8.03
CA ASN A 48 9.16 -10.95 8.97
C ASN A 48 10.50 -11.41 8.37
N LEU A 49 10.68 -11.15 7.08
CA LEU A 49 11.89 -11.52 6.36
C LEU A 49 13.00 -10.52 6.61
N PRO A 50 14.27 -10.96 6.62
CA PRO A 50 15.37 -10.02 6.80
C PRO A 50 15.48 -9.06 5.62
N SER A 51 15.73 -7.79 5.91
CA SER A 51 15.86 -6.74 4.91
C SER A 51 16.99 -5.80 5.31
N LYS A 52 17.92 -5.57 4.39
CA LYS A 52 18.99 -4.61 4.63
C LYS A 52 18.49 -3.19 4.69
N LYS A 53 17.36 -2.91 4.01
CA LYS A 53 16.84 -1.56 3.88
C LYS A 53 16.01 -1.14 5.09
N ILE A 54 15.20 -2.03 5.66
CA ILE A 54 14.27 -1.68 6.73
C ILE A 54 14.31 -2.64 7.92
N GLY A 55 15.32 -3.51 7.98
CA GLY A 55 15.46 -4.48 9.06
C GLY A 55 14.66 -5.73 8.81
N LYS A 56 13.34 -5.67 8.96
CA LYS A 56 12.45 -6.79 8.66
C LYS A 56 11.33 -6.33 7.76
N LYS A 57 10.96 -7.16 6.81
CA LYS A 57 9.98 -6.80 5.80
C LYS A 57 8.96 -7.89 5.56
N GLY A 58 7.83 -7.49 4.96
CA GLY A 58 6.90 -8.40 4.33
C GLY A 58 7.03 -8.31 2.82
N ILE A 59 6.67 -9.38 2.14
CA ILE A 59 6.58 -9.42 0.70
C ILE A 59 5.29 -10.14 0.33
N ILE A 60 4.58 -9.64 -0.69
CA ILE A 60 3.34 -10.25 -1.14
C ILE A 60 3.43 -10.42 -2.64
N LYS A 61 3.15 -11.63 -3.11
CA LYS A 61 3.09 -11.94 -4.54
C LYS A 61 1.67 -12.37 -4.88
N VAL A 62 1.03 -11.64 -5.77
CA VAL A 62 -0.35 -11.91 -6.18
C VAL A 62 -0.34 -12.32 -7.64
N ALA A 63 -0.61 -13.58 -7.90
CA ALA A 63 -0.61 -14.11 -9.25
C ALA A 63 -1.82 -13.60 -10.04
N ASN A 64 -1.58 -13.26 -11.31
CA ASN A 64 -2.63 -12.90 -12.26
C ASN A 64 -3.46 -11.66 -11.87
N LYS A 65 -2.89 -10.77 -11.05
CA LYS A 65 -3.58 -9.55 -10.63
C LYS A 65 -2.67 -8.36 -10.80
N TYR A 66 -3.19 -7.30 -11.44
CA TYR A 66 -2.53 -6.01 -11.56
C TYR A 66 -3.43 -4.98 -10.89
N PHE A 67 -2.87 -4.19 -9.99
CA PHE A 67 -3.66 -3.26 -9.17
C PHE A 67 -3.89 -1.94 -9.91
N THR A 68 -5.04 -1.32 -9.66
CA THR A 68 -5.39 -0.03 -10.23
C THR A 68 -4.68 1.09 -9.47
N ASP A 69 -4.64 2.29 -10.08
CA ASP A 69 -4.06 3.46 -9.43
C ASP A 69 -4.79 3.79 -8.14
N GLU A 70 -6.10 3.61 -8.09
CA GLU A 70 -6.88 3.84 -6.88
C GLU A 70 -6.44 2.89 -5.76
N GLU A 71 -6.27 1.61 -6.08
CA GLU A 71 -5.80 0.63 -5.10
C GLU A 71 -4.39 0.98 -4.61
N ILE A 72 -3.53 1.42 -5.50
CA ILE A 72 -2.17 1.83 -5.16
C ILE A 72 -2.18 3.08 -4.27
N ASN A 73 -3.07 4.04 -4.56
CA ASN A 73 -3.19 5.23 -3.73
C ASN A 73 -3.64 4.91 -2.31
N ARG A 74 -4.57 3.97 -2.15
CA ARG A 74 -4.98 3.50 -0.83
C ARG A 74 -3.80 2.84 -0.11
N LEU A 75 -3.02 2.07 -0.85
CA LEU A 75 -1.85 1.39 -0.31
C LEU A 75 -0.82 2.39 0.23
N SER A 76 -0.64 3.52 -0.45
CA SER A 76 0.32 4.55 -0.05
C SER A 76 0.00 5.15 1.32
N VAL A 77 -1.25 5.14 1.73
CA VAL A 77 -1.66 5.66 3.04
C VAL A 77 -1.20 4.74 4.16
N VAL A 78 -1.29 3.43 3.94
CA VAL A 78 -0.91 2.44 4.94
C VAL A 78 0.60 2.30 5.02
N ALA A 79 1.26 2.21 3.87
CA ALA A 79 2.69 1.93 3.81
C ALA A 79 3.32 2.63 2.60
N PRO A 80 3.68 3.91 2.74
CA PRO A 80 4.40 4.60 1.66
C PRO A 80 5.79 4.00 1.49
N ASN A 81 6.36 4.19 0.31
CA ASN A 81 7.72 3.75 -0.05
C ASN A 81 7.86 2.24 -0.26
N ILE A 82 6.76 1.50 -0.35
CA ILE A 82 6.85 0.10 -0.74
C ILE A 82 7.14 -0.01 -2.24
N GLY A 83 7.82 -1.08 -2.63
CA GLY A 83 8.12 -1.35 -4.01
C GLY A 83 7.05 -2.20 -4.68
N LEU A 84 6.64 -1.81 -5.88
CA LEU A 84 5.74 -2.59 -6.71
C LEU A 84 6.50 -3.05 -7.95
N SER A 85 6.40 -4.34 -8.26
CA SER A 85 6.96 -4.89 -9.49
C SER A 85 5.85 -5.58 -10.27
N ILE A 86 5.76 -5.25 -11.54
CA ILE A 86 4.81 -5.88 -12.45
C ILE A 86 5.55 -7.02 -13.13
N ILE A 87 5.00 -8.23 -13.03
CA ILE A 87 5.64 -9.44 -13.55
C ILE A 87 4.86 -9.96 -14.75
N LYS A 88 5.57 -10.25 -15.82
CA LYS A 88 5.02 -10.93 -17.01
C LYS A 88 6.06 -11.93 -17.48
N ASP A 89 5.63 -13.17 -17.70
CA ASP A 89 6.51 -14.26 -18.15
C ASP A 89 7.74 -14.42 -17.24
N TYR A 90 7.52 -14.35 -15.93
CA TYR A 90 8.56 -14.47 -14.88
C TYR A 90 9.54 -13.30 -14.86
N GLU A 91 9.32 -12.26 -15.65
CA GLU A 91 10.23 -11.11 -15.71
C GLU A 91 9.58 -9.85 -15.18
N ILE A 92 10.38 -8.99 -14.54
CA ILE A 92 9.93 -7.68 -14.11
C ILE A 92 9.87 -6.76 -15.33
N VAL A 93 8.65 -6.37 -15.72
CA VAL A 93 8.48 -5.46 -16.85
C VAL A 93 8.32 -4.01 -16.42
N GLU A 94 7.97 -3.78 -15.16
CA GLU A 94 7.87 -2.43 -14.60
C GLU A 94 8.16 -2.52 -13.12
N LYS A 95 8.86 -1.53 -12.60
CA LYS A 95 9.20 -1.45 -11.17
C LYS A 95 9.03 -0.02 -10.73
N LYS A 96 8.26 0.19 -9.66
CA LYS A 96 7.99 1.53 -9.17
C LYS A 96 7.86 1.54 -7.64
N THR A 97 8.07 2.72 -7.06
CA THR A 97 7.89 2.93 -5.62
C THR A 97 6.55 3.61 -5.41
N VAL A 98 5.79 3.12 -4.44
CA VAL A 98 4.51 3.71 -4.09
C VAL A 98 4.74 5.02 -3.35
N GLU A 99 4.12 6.09 -3.85
CA GLU A 99 4.24 7.42 -3.25
C GLU A 99 2.86 7.96 -2.89
N THR A 100 2.82 8.76 -1.83
CA THR A 100 1.58 9.43 -1.43
C THR A 100 1.23 10.48 -2.47
N PRO A 101 0.03 10.44 -3.07
CA PRO A 101 -0.36 11.46 -4.03
C PRO A 101 -0.61 12.81 -3.36
N ASP A 102 -0.67 13.86 -4.15
CA ASP A 102 -0.92 15.22 -3.64
C ASP A 102 -2.32 15.36 -3.03
N THR A 103 -3.28 14.63 -3.57
CA THR A 103 -4.65 14.62 -3.06
C THR A 103 -5.13 13.20 -2.84
N LEU A 104 -5.95 13.02 -1.81
CA LEU A 104 -6.54 11.73 -1.44
C LEU A 104 -8.05 11.92 -1.37
N LYS A 105 -8.76 11.37 -2.36
CA LYS A 105 -10.21 11.52 -2.47
C LYS A 105 -10.90 10.22 -2.10
N GLY A 106 -11.76 10.27 -1.07
CA GLY A 106 -12.54 9.11 -0.65
C GLY A 106 -11.71 8.01 -0.01
N ILE A 107 -10.50 8.29 0.44
CA ILE A 107 -9.60 7.27 0.99
C ILE A 107 -9.44 7.41 2.50
N VAL A 108 -9.17 8.60 2.99
CA VAL A 108 -8.92 8.86 4.41
C VAL A 108 -10.18 9.41 5.07
N LYS A 109 -10.53 8.84 6.21
CA LYS A 109 -11.63 9.34 7.02
C LYS A 109 -11.13 10.49 7.89
N CYS A 110 -11.90 11.59 7.93
CA CYS A 110 -11.54 12.72 8.79
C CYS A 110 -11.76 12.35 10.26
N ASN A 111 -10.78 12.62 11.11
CA ASN A 111 -10.89 12.30 12.53
C ASN A 111 -11.61 13.38 13.33
N ASN A 112 -12.07 14.44 12.68
CA ASN A 112 -12.85 15.50 13.32
C ASN A 112 -14.34 15.12 13.28
N PRO A 113 -14.96 14.79 14.43
CA PRO A 113 -16.37 14.39 14.43
C PRO A 113 -17.31 15.47 13.90
N LYS A 114 -16.89 16.73 13.94
CA LYS A 114 -17.69 17.85 13.47
C LYS A 114 -17.49 18.17 12.00
N CYS A 115 -16.57 17.47 11.32
CA CYS A 115 -16.35 17.69 9.91
C CYS A 115 -17.60 17.29 9.12
N ILE A 116 -17.94 18.09 8.09
CA ILE A 116 -19.12 17.82 7.26
C ILE A 116 -19.06 16.43 6.63
N THR A 117 -17.85 15.93 6.32
CA THR A 117 -17.68 14.60 5.71
C THR A 117 -18.11 13.47 6.63
N ASN A 118 -18.19 13.71 7.94
CA ASN A 118 -18.66 12.72 8.91
C ASN A 118 -20.16 12.90 9.22
N ASN A 119 -20.79 13.95 8.71
CA ASN A 119 -22.18 14.28 9.00
C ASN A 119 -23.07 14.27 7.77
N GLU A 120 -22.49 14.17 6.57
CA GLU A 120 -23.19 14.11 5.31
C GLU A 120 -22.65 12.95 4.48
N PRO A 121 -23.47 12.35 3.61
CA PRO A 121 -22.99 11.25 2.75
C PRO A 121 -22.19 11.79 1.57
N MET A 122 -20.93 12.09 1.80
CA MET A 122 -20.04 12.65 0.80
C MET A 122 -18.63 12.08 0.93
N GLN A 123 -17.87 12.16 -0.15
CA GLN A 123 -16.50 11.69 -0.14
C GLN A 123 -15.61 12.69 0.59
N THR A 124 -14.60 12.14 1.29
CA THR A 124 -13.57 12.99 1.88
C THR A 124 -12.60 13.45 0.80
N LEU A 125 -11.91 14.54 1.10
CA LEU A 125 -10.84 15.04 0.24
C LEU A 125 -9.76 15.61 1.14
N PHE A 126 -8.56 15.05 1.00
CA PHE A 126 -7.40 15.49 1.76
C PHE A 126 -6.31 15.95 0.83
N HIS A 127 -5.55 16.93 1.26
CA HIS A 127 -4.37 17.45 0.57
C HIS A 127 -3.12 17.05 1.34
N THR A 128 -2.13 16.54 0.65
CA THR A 128 -0.88 16.16 1.29
C THR A 128 -0.06 17.42 1.55
N VAL A 129 0.22 17.67 2.83
CA VAL A 129 0.99 18.85 3.27
C VAL A 129 2.48 18.53 3.30
N ASP A 130 2.83 17.36 3.81
CA ASP A 130 4.22 16.92 3.92
C ASP A 130 4.30 15.43 3.62
N LYS A 131 4.91 15.08 2.49
CA LYS A 131 5.02 13.68 2.05
C LYS A 131 6.01 12.88 2.90
N VAL A 132 7.05 13.54 3.41
CA VAL A 132 8.06 12.87 4.21
C VAL A 132 7.51 12.49 5.58
N LEU A 133 6.82 13.42 6.23
CA LEU A 133 6.22 13.20 7.54
C LEU A 133 4.84 12.52 7.46
N GLY A 134 4.27 12.46 6.27
CA GLY A 134 2.95 11.85 6.08
C GLY A 134 1.83 12.69 6.67
N ILE A 135 1.89 14.02 6.51
CA ILE A 135 0.86 14.91 7.03
C ILE A 135 -0.10 15.31 5.93
N VAL A 136 -1.40 15.14 6.20
CA VAL A 136 -2.47 15.49 5.27
C VAL A 136 -3.45 16.42 5.95
N ARG A 137 -4.12 17.26 5.16
CA ARG A 137 -5.08 18.24 5.66
C ARG A 137 -6.43 18.03 5.00
N CYS A 138 -7.50 18.02 5.80
CA CYS A 138 -8.86 17.91 5.30
C CYS A 138 -9.23 19.16 4.51
N HIS A 139 -9.76 18.97 3.30
CA HIS A 139 -10.19 20.06 2.43
C HIS A 139 -11.34 20.88 3.06
N TYR A 140 -12.20 20.24 3.83
CA TYR A 140 -13.43 20.85 4.33
C TYR A 140 -13.29 21.49 5.71
N CYS A 141 -12.51 20.89 6.61
CA CYS A 141 -12.37 21.44 7.97
C CYS A 141 -10.95 21.93 8.28
N ASP A 142 -10.01 21.77 7.36
CA ASP A 142 -8.61 22.17 7.48
C ASP A 142 -7.82 21.49 8.59
N LYS A 143 -8.38 20.49 9.24
CA LYS A 143 -7.66 19.77 10.29
C LYS A 143 -6.60 18.86 9.67
N GLU A 144 -5.42 18.83 10.27
CA GLU A 144 -4.33 17.99 9.83
C GLU A 144 -4.31 16.66 10.56
N GLN A 145 -3.89 15.61 9.87
CA GLN A 145 -3.73 14.28 10.43
C GLN A 145 -2.45 13.66 9.89
N GLN A 146 -1.91 12.75 10.67
CA GLN A 146 -0.72 11.99 10.27
C GLN A 146 -1.16 10.65 9.70
N LEU A 147 -0.65 10.31 8.51
CA LEU A 147 -1.08 9.11 7.79
C LEU A 147 -0.91 7.80 8.58
N GLY A 148 0.09 7.73 9.43
CA GLY A 148 0.29 6.53 10.26
C GLY A 148 -0.81 6.29 11.29
N LYS A 149 -1.71 7.25 11.50
CA LYS A 149 -2.74 7.19 12.54
C LYS A 149 -4.14 7.38 11.99
N VAL A 150 -4.31 7.41 10.68
CA VAL A 150 -5.63 7.66 10.09
C VAL A 150 -6.43 6.37 9.95
N GLU A 151 -7.75 6.52 9.88
CA GLU A 151 -8.66 5.47 9.47
C GLU A 151 -8.96 5.64 7.99
N LEU A 152 -9.17 4.53 7.30
CA LEU A 152 -9.53 4.56 5.90
C LEU A 152 -11.05 4.52 5.75
N CYS A 153 -11.53 5.18 4.71
CA CYS A 153 -12.94 5.06 4.30
C CYS A 153 -13.21 3.64 3.83
N LYS A 154 -14.40 3.17 4.12
CA LYS A 154 -14.84 1.85 3.68
C LYS A 154 -15.26 1.85 2.21
#